data_c4bd15adbe57edabc47776e88cbb8618
#
_entry.id   c4bd15adbe57edabc47776e88cbb8618
#
_cell.length_a   1.000
_cell.length_b   1.000
_cell.length_c   1.000
_cell.angle_alpha   90.00
_cell.angle_beta   90.00
_cell.angle_gamma   90.00
#
_symmetry.space_group_name_H-M   'P 1'
#
loop_
_entity.id
_entity.type
_entity.pdbx_description
1 polymer ?
#
loop_
_entity_poly.entity_id
_entity_poly.type
_entity_poly.pdbx_seq_one_letter_code
_entity_poly.pdbx_strand_id
1 'polypeptide(L)'
;DVPFWLIVSGGKFDYTAKWWDPRRYQEVVDRLRGRVLFAQIGESHHNHPPLDGVLDLVGKTDTRQLLRLMYHAQGALTPVSLPMHLAAAVEVKGGRPKNRACVVVAGGREPSQWEAYPHHQYIHTNGALLCCDDGGCWKSRVVPLGDGDEKDLPENLCVDVVGRLPRCLDMISAAEV
;
A
#
# COMPACT_ATOMS: atom_id res chain seq x y z
N ASP A 1 1.22 -19.51 18.21
CA ASP A 1 1.43 -18.40 17.24
C ASP A 1 0.45 -18.56 16.09
N VAL A 2 -0.51 -17.67 15.97
CA VAL A 2 -1.44 -17.62 14.84
C VAL A 2 -0.74 -16.91 13.67
N PRO A 3 -0.64 -17.53 12.47
CA PRO A 3 -0.07 -16.86 11.30
C PRO A 3 -0.93 -15.67 10.88
N PHE A 4 -0.29 -14.53 10.56
CA PHE A 4 -1.02 -13.32 10.13
C PHE A 4 -0.24 -12.54 9.08
N TRP A 5 -0.96 -11.70 8.35
CA TRP A 5 -0.44 -10.73 7.41
C TRP A 5 -0.71 -9.32 7.91
N LEU A 6 0.19 -8.39 7.62
CA LEU A 6 -0.06 -6.97 7.82
C LEU A 6 -0.76 -6.40 6.59
N ILE A 7 -1.71 -5.48 6.81
CA ILE A 7 -2.44 -4.80 5.73
C ILE A 7 -2.46 -3.29 5.98
N VAL A 8 -2.21 -2.50 4.93
CA VAL A 8 -2.24 -1.04 4.95
C VAL A 8 -3.22 -0.57 3.89
N SER A 9 -4.37 -0.03 4.30
CA SER A 9 -5.47 0.35 3.40
C SER A 9 -5.52 1.83 3.02
N GLY A 10 -4.41 2.56 3.16
CA GLY A 10 -4.36 3.98 2.87
C GLY A 10 -2.97 4.58 3.05
N GLY A 11 -2.88 5.80 3.55
CA GLY A 11 -1.61 6.48 3.75
C GLY A 11 -1.74 7.96 4.05
N LYS A 12 -0.62 8.68 3.90
CA LYS A 12 -0.54 10.12 4.13
C LYS A 12 -1.44 10.90 3.17
N PHE A 13 -2.06 11.95 3.65
CA PHE A 13 -2.78 12.92 2.81
C PHE A 13 -1.88 13.63 1.80
N ASP A 14 -0.59 13.73 2.08
CA ASP A 14 0.41 14.25 1.13
C ASP A 14 0.51 13.47 -0.18
N TYR A 15 0.16 12.19 -0.14
CA TYR A 15 0.34 11.27 -1.26
C TYR A 15 -0.93 10.48 -1.58
N THR A 16 -2.06 11.18 -1.78
CA THR A 16 -3.34 10.56 -2.13
C THR A 16 -3.30 9.85 -3.50
N ALA A 17 -2.32 10.20 -4.35
CA ALA A 17 -2.05 9.50 -5.60
C ALA A 17 -1.54 8.06 -5.41
N LYS A 18 -1.25 7.63 -4.17
CA LYS A 18 -0.89 6.25 -3.83
C LYS A 18 -2.05 5.43 -3.25
N TRP A 19 -3.23 6.02 -3.10
CA TRP A 19 -4.36 5.34 -2.47
C TRP A 19 -5.10 4.45 -3.45
N TRP A 20 -5.15 3.17 -3.12
CA TRP A 20 -6.03 2.21 -3.78
C TRP A 20 -7.41 2.23 -3.13
N ASP A 21 -8.45 1.77 -3.83
CA ASP A 21 -9.83 1.77 -3.33
C ASP A 21 -9.96 0.92 -2.05
N PRO A 22 -10.40 1.51 -0.92
CA PRO A 22 -10.60 0.77 0.32
C PRO A 22 -11.55 -0.43 0.17
N ARG A 23 -12.54 -0.33 -0.74
CA ARG A 23 -13.48 -1.43 -1.02
C ARG A 23 -12.78 -2.64 -1.62
N ARG A 24 -11.72 -2.42 -2.41
CA ARG A 24 -10.90 -3.51 -2.97
C ARG A 24 -10.00 -4.16 -1.92
N TYR A 25 -9.47 -3.38 -0.96
CA TYR A 25 -8.82 -3.95 0.21
C TYR A 25 -9.79 -4.83 1.01
N GLN A 26 -11.02 -4.37 1.21
CA GLN A 26 -12.06 -5.16 1.87
C GLN A 26 -12.39 -6.44 1.09
N GLU A 27 -12.50 -6.36 -0.22
CA GLU A 27 -12.74 -7.53 -1.08
C GLU A 27 -11.61 -8.57 -0.94
N VAL A 28 -10.35 -8.15 -0.88
CA VAL A 28 -9.22 -9.07 -0.64
C VAL A 28 -9.36 -9.74 0.73
N VAL A 29 -9.68 -8.98 1.77
CA VAL A 29 -9.91 -9.54 3.12
C VAL A 29 -11.04 -10.56 3.10
N ASP A 30 -12.16 -10.25 2.44
CA ASP A 30 -13.33 -11.13 2.38
C ASP A 30 -13.05 -12.42 1.59
N ARG A 31 -12.34 -12.35 0.48
CA ARG A 31 -11.91 -13.50 -0.33
C ARG A 31 -10.97 -14.44 0.43
N LEU A 32 -10.17 -13.92 1.34
CA LEU A 32 -9.20 -14.68 2.13
C LEU A 32 -9.67 -14.99 3.54
N ARG A 33 -10.92 -14.63 3.88
CA ARG A 33 -11.52 -14.88 5.20
C ARG A 33 -11.44 -16.35 5.59
N GLY A 34 -10.98 -16.62 6.80
CA GLY A 34 -10.74 -17.97 7.31
C GLY A 34 -9.47 -18.66 6.81
N ARG A 35 -8.75 -18.06 5.85
CA ARG A 35 -7.46 -18.56 5.32
C ARG A 35 -6.29 -17.69 5.77
N VAL A 36 -6.50 -16.40 5.81
CA VAL A 36 -5.50 -15.40 6.22
C VAL A 36 -6.10 -14.53 7.31
N LEU A 37 -5.35 -14.34 8.40
CA LEU A 37 -5.65 -13.36 9.43
C LEU A 37 -4.90 -12.07 9.08
N PHE A 38 -5.63 -10.96 8.95
CA PHE A 38 -5.04 -9.65 8.71
C PHE A 38 -4.99 -8.81 9.98
N ALA A 39 -3.88 -8.08 10.16
CA ALA A 39 -3.75 -6.99 11.11
C ALA A 39 -3.55 -5.67 10.34
N GLN A 40 -4.52 -4.77 10.43
CA GLN A 40 -4.45 -3.46 9.80
C GLN A 40 -3.57 -2.53 10.62
N ILE A 41 -2.56 -1.94 9.96
CA ILE A 41 -1.59 -1.02 10.56
C ILE A 41 -1.62 0.33 9.87
N GLY A 42 -1.17 1.37 10.57
CA GLY A 42 -1.06 2.73 10.06
C GLY A 42 -0.96 3.74 11.18
N GLU A 43 -0.60 4.97 10.84
CA GLU A 43 -0.55 6.09 11.77
C GLU A 43 -1.96 6.68 11.96
N SER A 44 -2.31 7.07 13.19
CA SER A 44 -3.65 7.58 13.53
C SER A 44 -4.03 8.88 12.81
N HIS A 45 -3.04 9.69 12.41
CA HIS A 45 -3.25 10.95 11.72
C HIS A 45 -3.21 10.83 10.18
N HIS A 46 -3.06 9.61 9.65
CA HIS A 46 -3.16 9.32 8.23
C HIS A 46 -4.56 8.78 7.88
N ASN A 47 -4.88 8.72 6.59
CA ASN A 47 -6.10 8.10 6.12
C ASN A 47 -5.92 6.58 6.04
N HIS A 48 -6.53 5.87 6.96
CA HIS A 48 -6.59 4.41 6.98
C HIS A 48 -8.05 3.97 7.20
N PRO A 49 -8.86 3.88 6.13
CA PRO A 49 -10.24 3.43 6.26
C PRO A 49 -10.30 2.07 6.94
N PRO A 50 -11.17 1.90 7.96
CA PRO A 50 -11.27 0.65 8.69
C PRO A 50 -11.75 -0.49 7.77
N LEU A 51 -11.20 -1.68 7.99
CA LEU A 51 -11.59 -2.90 7.28
C LEU A 51 -12.30 -3.85 8.26
N ASP A 52 -13.36 -4.50 7.78
CA ASP A 52 -14.09 -5.48 8.55
C ASP A 52 -13.37 -6.83 8.58
N GLY A 53 -13.40 -7.49 9.74
CA GLY A 53 -12.83 -8.84 9.89
C GLY A 53 -11.30 -8.88 10.02
N VAL A 54 -10.66 -7.75 10.30
CA VAL A 54 -9.23 -7.63 10.58
C VAL A 54 -8.97 -7.22 12.03
N LEU A 55 -7.77 -7.49 12.54
CA LEU A 55 -7.31 -6.92 13.80
C LEU A 55 -6.89 -5.46 13.55
N ASP A 56 -7.65 -4.50 14.09
CA ASP A 56 -7.31 -3.09 13.96
C ASP A 56 -6.20 -2.66 14.93
N LEU A 57 -5.04 -2.28 14.37
CA LEU A 57 -3.87 -1.73 15.06
C LEU A 57 -3.50 -0.32 14.58
N VAL A 58 -4.37 0.36 13.83
CA VAL A 58 -4.13 1.74 13.36
C VAL A 58 -3.97 2.67 14.57
N GLY A 59 -2.84 3.39 14.62
CA GLY A 59 -2.50 4.27 15.74
C GLY A 59 -2.19 3.58 17.08
N LYS A 60 -2.08 2.24 17.08
CA LYS A 60 -1.88 1.44 18.32
C LYS A 60 -0.48 0.87 18.45
N THR A 61 0.45 1.23 17.56
CA THR A 61 1.83 0.72 17.58
C THR A 61 2.83 1.84 17.48
N ASP A 62 3.88 1.75 18.27
CA ASP A 62 5.11 2.51 18.05
C ASP A 62 6.00 1.83 17.00
N THR A 63 7.09 2.48 16.62
CA THR A 63 8.04 1.95 15.62
C THR A 63 8.62 0.60 16.02
N ARG A 64 8.97 0.41 17.29
CA ARG A 64 9.53 -0.87 17.79
C ARG A 64 8.49 -1.99 17.73
N GLN A 65 7.25 -1.69 18.09
CA GLN A 65 6.14 -2.63 18.02
C GLN A 65 5.83 -2.98 16.55
N LEU A 66 5.87 -2.01 15.64
CA LEU A 66 5.70 -2.26 14.20
C LEU A 66 6.78 -3.19 13.66
N LEU A 67 8.06 -2.98 14.03
CA LEU A 67 9.15 -3.87 13.64
C LEU A 67 8.95 -5.30 14.18
N ARG A 68 8.47 -5.45 15.42
CA ARG A 68 8.13 -6.75 16.00
C ARG A 68 6.97 -7.42 15.27
N LEU A 69 5.91 -6.67 14.94
CA LEU A 69 4.81 -7.20 14.12
C LEU A 69 5.32 -7.68 12.77
N MET A 70 6.15 -6.88 12.10
CA MET A 70 6.77 -7.25 10.83
C MET A 70 7.63 -8.51 10.96
N TYR A 71 8.47 -8.63 11.99
CA TYR A 71 9.27 -9.82 12.26
C TYR A 71 8.40 -11.10 12.37
N HIS A 72 7.24 -11.00 13.02
CA HIS A 72 6.32 -12.12 13.21
C HIS A 72 5.31 -12.33 12.07
N ALA A 73 5.11 -11.36 11.19
CA ALA A 73 4.18 -11.48 10.08
C ALA A 73 4.67 -12.48 9.03
N GLN A 74 3.76 -13.23 8.43
CA GLN A 74 4.05 -14.09 7.27
C GLN A 74 4.18 -13.29 5.99
N GLY A 75 3.46 -12.18 5.88
CA GLY A 75 3.47 -11.31 4.73
C GLY A 75 2.89 -9.93 5.02
N ALA A 76 2.88 -9.10 3.98
CA ALA A 76 2.27 -7.77 4.00
C ALA A 76 1.54 -7.49 2.69
N LEU A 77 0.40 -6.78 2.77
CA LEU A 77 -0.30 -6.15 1.66
C LEU A 77 -0.29 -4.64 1.90
N THR A 78 0.31 -3.89 0.99
CA THR A 78 0.62 -2.47 1.22
C THR A 78 0.70 -1.68 -0.09
N PRO A 79 0.41 -0.37 -0.08
CA PRO A 79 0.87 0.51 -1.14
C PRO A 79 2.39 0.69 -1.11
N VAL A 80 2.95 1.46 -2.03
CA VAL A 80 4.37 1.88 -1.96
C VAL A 80 4.57 2.82 -0.78
N SER A 81 5.03 2.27 0.34
CA SER A 81 5.16 2.98 1.62
C SER A 81 6.12 2.26 2.57
N LEU A 82 6.38 2.85 3.75
CA LEU A 82 7.30 2.28 4.75
C LEU A 82 7.09 0.77 5.02
N PRO A 83 5.87 0.23 5.18
CA PRO A 83 5.69 -1.21 5.41
C PRO A 83 6.22 -2.12 4.30
N MET A 84 6.23 -1.68 3.03
CA MET A 84 6.87 -2.41 1.92
C MET A 84 8.38 -2.55 2.17
N HIS A 85 9.04 -1.45 2.54
CA HIS A 85 10.48 -1.46 2.83
C HIS A 85 10.80 -2.29 4.08
N LEU A 86 9.97 -2.21 5.11
CA LEU A 86 10.12 -3.05 6.31
C LEU A 86 9.93 -4.54 6.00
N ALA A 87 9.01 -4.89 5.10
CA ALA A 87 8.80 -6.27 4.69
C ALA A 87 10.06 -6.89 4.04
N ALA A 88 10.85 -6.06 3.33
CA ALA A 88 12.13 -6.48 2.74
C ALA A 88 13.28 -6.46 3.75
N ALA A 89 13.34 -5.45 4.64
CA ALA A 89 14.50 -5.18 5.49
C ALA A 89 14.48 -5.93 6.82
N VAL A 90 13.30 -6.18 7.40
CA VAL A 90 13.19 -6.85 8.70
C VAL A 90 13.39 -8.34 8.54
N GLU A 91 14.28 -8.90 9.35
CA GLU A 91 14.52 -10.34 9.41
C GLU A 91 13.22 -11.13 9.57
N VAL A 92 13.16 -12.30 8.97
CA VAL A 92 12.02 -13.22 9.09
C VAL A 92 12.25 -14.15 10.28
N LYS A 93 11.20 -14.34 11.09
CA LYS A 93 11.24 -15.28 12.25
C LYS A 93 11.75 -16.65 11.80
N GLY A 94 12.65 -17.23 12.58
CA GLY A 94 13.20 -18.55 12.32
C GLY A 94 12.13 -19.63 12.10
N GLY A 95 12.42 -20.58 11.22
CA GLY A 95 11.50 -21.65 10.84
C GLY A 95 10.50 -21.26 9.71
N ARG A 96 10.63 -20.05 9.15
CA ARG A 96 9.85 -19.57 8.00
C ARG A 96 10.71 -19.44 6.74
N PRO A 97 10.12 -19.27 5.55
CA PRO A 97 10.87 -18.98 4.33
C PRO A 97 11.79 -17.77 4.50
N LYS A 98 12.97 -17.79 3.88
CA LYS A 98 13.98 -16.73 4.01
C LYS A 98 13.45 -15.34 3.71
N ASN A 99 12.58 -15.21 2.72
CA ASN A 99 11.99 -13.95 2.31
C ASN A 99 10.53 -13.87 2.77
N ARG A 100 10.11 -12.71 3.27
CA ARG A 100 8.71 -12.46 3.62
C ARG A 100 7.93 -12.17 2.35
N ALA A 101 6.76 -12.79 2.20
CA ALA A 101 5.84 -12.46 1.13
C ALA A 101 5.37 -10.99 1.29
N CYS A 102 5.35 -10.24 0.19
CA CYS A 102 4.82 -8.88 0.18
C CYS A 102 4.12 -8.62 -1.14
N VAL A 103 2.86 -8.23 -1.08
CA VAL A 103 2.08 -7.75 -2.21
C VAL A 103 2.00 -6.24 -2.13
N VAL A 104 2.46 -5.57 -3.17
CA VAL A 104 2.52 -4.11 -3.25
C VAL A 104 1.58 -3.62 -4.35
N VAL A 105 0.58 -2.82 -3.99
CA VAL A 105 -0.31 -2.18 -4.96
C VAL A 105 0.27 -0.82 -5.31
N ALA A 106 0.95 -0.72 -6.44
CA ALA A 106 1.80 0.42 -6.78
C ALA A 106 1.20 1.38 -7.80
N GLY A 107 0.37 0.90 -8.73
CA GLY A 107 -0.15 1.75 -9.83
C GLY A 107 0.95 2.21 -10.78
N GLY A 108 0.81 3.42 -11.34
CA GLY A 108 1.75 3.98 -12.33
C GLY A 108 2.66 5.10 -11.79
N ARG A 109 2.66 5.34 -10.48
CA ARG A 109 3.33 6.51 -9.91
C ARG A 109 4.84 6.35 -9.83
N GLU A 110 5.31 5.27 -9.21
CA GLU A 110 6.74 4.97 -9.05
C GLU A 110 7.18 3.88 -10.04
N PRO A 111 8.34 4.05 -10.67
CA PRO A 111 8.91 3.02 -11.55
C PRO A 111 9.22 1.73 -10.77
N SER A 112 8.81 0.58 -11.31
CA SER A 112 9.03 -0.71 -10.66
C SER A 112 10.52 -1.03 -10.47
N GLN A 113 11.38 -0.62 -11.41
CA GLN A 113 12.83 -0.82 -11.34
C GLN A 113 13.51 -0.05 -10.20
N TRP A 114 12.83 0.95 -9.61
CA TRP A 114 13.37 1.75 -8.50
C TRP A 114 12.86 1.29 -7.13
N GLU A 115 11.62 0.79 -7.09
CA GLU A 115 10.91 0.54 -5.83
C GLU A 115 10.70 -0.96 -5.55
N ALA A 116 10.67 -1.81 -6.58
CA ALA A 116 10.35 -3.22 -6.39
C ALA A 116 11.54 -3.99 -5.78
N TYR A 117 11.26 -4.78 -4.76
CA TYR A 117 12.20 -5.77 -4.24
C TYR A 117 12.04 -7.09 -5.00
N PRO A 118 13.12 -7.85 -5.26
CA PRO A 118 13.09 -9.05 -6.12
C PRO A 118 12.09 -10.14 -5.70
N HIS A 119 11.74 -10.20 -4.42
CA HIS A 119 10.83 -11.21 -3.85
C HIS A 119 9.44 -10.66 -3.48
N HIS A 120 9.15 -9.40 -3.85
CA HIS A 120 7.83 -8.80 -3.69
C HIS A 120 6.97 -9.01 -4.94
N GLN A 121 5.69 -9.25 -4.77
CA GLN A 121 4.70 -9.14 -5.83
C GLN A 121 4.36 -7.66 -6.00
N TYR A 122 5.07 -6.98 -6.87
CA TYR A 122 4.90 -5.55 -7.13
C TYR A 122 3.93 -5.36 -8.29
N ILE A 123 2.66 -5.04 -7.98
CA ILE A 123 1.59 -4.90 -8.97
C ILE A 123 1.56 -3.44 -9.43
N HIS A 124 1.95 -3.18 -10.66
CA HIS A 124 2.07 -1.85 -11.22
C HIS A 124 1.40 -1.73 -12.60
N THR A 125 1.14 -0.51 -13.00
CA THR A 125 0.58 -0.14 -14.30
C THR A 125 1.46 0.90 -15.01
N ASN A 126 2.77 0.92 -14.71
CA ASN A 126 3.71 1.78 -15.39
C ASN A 126 3.67 1.53 -16.90
N GLY A 127 3.59 2.60 -17.68
CA GLY A 127 3.51 2.55 -19.14
C GLY A 127 2.10 2.30 -19.70
N ALA A 128 1.09 2.03 -18.86
CA ALA A 128 -0.28 1.79 -19.31
C ALA A 128 -1.05 3.08 -19.62
N LEU A 129 -0.61 4.21 -19.09
CA LEU A 129 -1.24 5.53 -19.29
C LEU A 129 -0.18 6.54 -19.73
N LEU A 130 -0.59 7.53 -20.53
CA LEU A 130 0.30 8.58 -21.04
C LEU A 130 1.06 9.34 -19.95
N CYS A 131 0.47 9.50 -18.75
CA CYS A 131 1.13 10.18 -17.65
C CYS A 131 2.26 9.38 -16.98
N CYS A 132 2.43 8.10 -17.33
CA CYS A 132 3.47 7.23 -16.78
C CYS A 132 4.17 6.39 -17.86
N ASP A 133 4.09 6.78 -19.14
CA ASP A 133 4.72 6.07 -20.27
C ASP A 133 6.26 6.10 -20.20
N ASP A 134 6.85 7.13 -19.61
CA ASP A 134 8.29 7.23 -19.34
C ASP A 134 8.74 6.50 -18.05
N GLY A 135 7.87 5.67 -17.45
CA GLY A 135 8.23 4.81 -16.31
C GLY A 135 7.67 5.24 -14.95
N GLY A 136 7.03 6.40 -14.83
CA GLY A 136 6.39 6.83 -13.59
C GLY A 136 6.04 8.31 -13.60
N CYS A 137 4.88 8.69 -13.03
CA CYS A 137 4.42 10.08 -13.08
C CYS A 137 4.85 10.94 -11.88
N TRP A 138 5.23 10.33 -10.76
CA TRP A 138 5.64 10.96 -9.49
C TRP A 138 4.61 11.94 -8.88
N LYS A 139 3.36 11.92 -9.34
CA LYS A 139 2.30 12.79 -8.83
C LYS A 139 2.03 12.55 -7.34
N SER A 140 1.72 13.60 -6.61
CA SER A 140 1.55 13.55 -5.16
C SER A 140 0.09 13.38 -4.76
N ARG A 141 -0.80 14.22 -5.27
CA ARG A 141 -2.20 14.28 -4.85
C ARG A 141 -3.16 14.07 -6.01
N VAL A 142 -4.35 13.57 -5.69
CA VAL A 142 -5.47 13.46 -6.64
C VAL A 142 -6.22 14.77 -6.73
N VAL A 143 -6.43 15.42 -5.58
CA VAL A 143 -7.06 16.74 -5.46
C VAL A 143 -6.24 17.61 -4.52
N PRO A 144 -6.22 18.94 -4.70
CA PRO A 144 -5.59 19.86 -3.77
C PRO A 144 -6.19 19.76 -2.36
N LEU A 145 -5.36 19.89 -1.33
CA LEU A 145 -5.82 19.96 0.06
C LEU A 145 -6.07 21.41 0.51
N GLY A 146 -5.50 22.40 -0.16
CA GLY A 146 -5.61 23.82 0.20
C GLY A 146 -4.75 24.19 1.41
N ASP A 147 -3.69 23.42 1.70
CA ASP A 147 -2.79 23.60 2.83
C ASP A 147 -1.57 24.49 2.52
N GLY A 148 -1.45 24.95 1.27
CA GLY A 148 -0.32 25.78 0.80
C GLY A 148 0.94 24.98 0.48
N ASP A 149 0.91 23.66 0.53
CA ASP A 149 2.02 22.79 0.15
C ASP A 149 2.19 22.74 -1.38
N GLU A 150 3.44 22.66 -1.85
CA GLU A 150 3.77 22.52 -3.28
C GLU A 150 3.11 21.31 -3.95
N LYS A 151 2.70 20.29 -3.18
CA LYS A 151 1.97 19.13 -3.68
C LYS A 151 0.58 19.46 -4.24
N ASP A 152 0.06 20.66 -3.96
CA ASP A 152 -1.17 21.19 -4.53
C ASP A 152 -0.96 21.89 -5.89
N LEU A 153 0.28 22.12 -6.31
CA LEU A 153 0.56 22.70 -7.62
C LEU A 153 0.09 21.77 -8.75
N PRO A 154 -0.41 22.30 -9.87
CA PRO A 154 -0.96 21.50 -10.96
C PRO A 154 -0.01 20.40 -11.47
N GLU A 155 1.29 20.66 -11.51
CA GLU A 155 2.31 19.69 -11.92
C GLU A 155 2.45 18.50 -10.95
N ASN A 156 1.99 18.62 -9.72
CA ASN A 156 2.03 17.59 -8.68
C ASN A 156 0.70 16.85 -8.51
N LEU A 157 -0.33 17.23 -9.27
CA LEU A 157 -1.63 16.59 -9.21
C LEU A 157 -1.78 15.47 -10.24
N CYS A 158 -2.51 14.44 -9.89
CA CYS A 158 -2.87 13.37 -10.80
C CYS A 158 -3.76 13.92 -11.93
N VAL A 159 -3.39 13.63 -13.16
CA VAL A 159 -4.08 14.14 -14.37
C VAL A 159 -5.17 13.20 -14.90
N ASP A 160 -5.20 11.95 -14.41
CA ASP A 160 -6.19 10.95 -14.85
C ASP A 160 -6.82 10.28 -13.63
N VAL A 161 -8.02 10.72 -13.29
CA VAL A 161 -8.73 10.39 -12.05
C VAL A 161 -10.07 9.73 -12.36
N VAL A 162 -10.37 8.66 -11.64
CA VAL A 162 -11.69 7.98 -11.65
C VAL A 162 -12.31 8.15 -10.27
N GLY A 163 -13.41 8.91 -10.19
CA GLY A 163 -13.97 9.30 -8.90
C GLY A 163 -12.97 10.15 -8.10
N ARG A 164 -12.37 9.56 -7.07
CA ARG A 164 -11.36 10.22 -6.22
C ARG A 164 -10.04 9.42 -6.17
N LEU A 165 -9.81 8.55 -7.14
CA LEU A 165 -8.65 7.66 -7.20
C LEU A 165 -7.91 7.83 -8.52
N PRO A 166 -6.59 7.65 -8.54
CA PRO A 166 -5.83 7.59 -9.80
C PRO A 166 -6.34 6.42 -10.65
N ARG A 167 -6.53 6.65 -11.96
CA ARG A 167 -6.93 5.59 -12.90
C ARG A 167 -5.94 4.42 -12.88
N CYS A 168 -4.65 4.68 -12.76
CA CYS A 168 -3.62 3.64 -12.72
C CYS A 168 -3.81 2.65 -11.56
N LEU A 169 -4.34 3.11 -10.41
CA LEU A 169 -4.71 2.26 -9.28
C LEU A 169 -6.10 1.65 -9.47
N ASP A 170 -7.04 2.37 -10.11
CA ASP A 170 -8.35 1.82 -10.45
C ASP A 170 -8.28 0.66 -11.46
N MET A 171 -7.25 0.56 -12.27
CA MET A 171 -7.00 -0.56 -13.18
C MET A 171 -6.65 -1.88 -12.46
N ILE A 172 -6.17 -1.82 -11.20
CA ILE A 172 -5.79 -3.00 -10.43
C ILE A 172 -7.02 -3.51 -9.67
N SER A 173 -7.44 -4.73 -9.96
CA SER A 173 -8.57 -5.38 -9.29
C SER A 173 -8.15 -6.13 -8.02
N ALA A 174 -9.10 -6.38 -7.11
CA ALA A 174 -8.85 -7.23 -5.94
C ALA A 174 -8.56 -8.70 -6.30
N ALA A 175 -8.90 -9.12 -7.52
CA ALA A 175 -8.61 -10.47 -8.00
C ALA A 175 -7.16 -10.66 -8.43
N GLU A 176 -6.47 -9.57 -8.78
CA GLU A 176 -5.05 -9.57 -9.14
C GLU A 176 -4.15 -9.52 -7.90
N VAL A 177 -4.69 -9.00 -6.80
CA VAL A 177 -4.04 -8.89 -5.49
C VAL A 177 -4.24 -10.14 -4.65
#